data_2674c21db18e0bd25f88b39a94f0f381
#
_entry.id   2674c21db18e0bd25f88b39a94f0f381
#
_cell.length_a   1.000
_cell.length_b   1.000
_cell.length_c   1.000
_cell.angle_alpha   90.00
_cell.angle_beta   90.00
_cell.angle_gamma   90.00
#
_symmetry.space_group_name_H-M   'P 1'
#
loop_
_entity.id
_entity.type
_entity.pdbx_description
1 polymer ?
#
loop_
_entity_poly.entity_id
_entity_poly.type
_entity_poly.pdbx_seq_one_letter_code
_entity_poly.pdbx_strand_id
1 'polypeptide(L)'
;MQLGFFTACLPGLSLDEIAGWAAASGFDALEVAAWPDLGDRSFTASHVDVAGFDGNENERVRGVFDRHGLTLSSLGYYDNNLHPDPDERAAVNRHVLACLDAAAALGCPTVGTFVGRHPGRSVAENLRDAEEVFKPLVERAGAHGVKLIIENCVMEGWHPDGYPGNLAYSPELWEWLFSLGLYLNYDPSHLVWMGIDPVTALRPYVDRIPHAQAKDIQLFPERRNRFGWPGRAVERPDPWDVGWWRYRVPGRGEVDWSGVVDTLYEGGFDGVLSVEHEDPVWGGTEDKVQIGLEIAARTLRPLLVR
;
A
#
# COMPACT_ATOMS: atom_id res chain seq x y z
N MET A 1 -9.99 14.86 -5.86
CA MET A 1 -9.45 13.46 -5.74
C MET A 1 -9.00 12.98 -7.10
N GLN A 2 -7.82 12.36 -7.22
CA GLN A 2 -7.26 11.80 -8.45
C GLN A 2 -7.33 10.27 -8.42
N LEU A 3 -7.38 9.63 -9.59
CA LEU A 3 -7.27 8.18 -9.72
C LEU A 3 -5.88 7.80 -10.20
N GLY A 4 -5.20 6.97 -9.43
CA GLY A 4 -3.91 6.42 -9.78
C GLY A 4 -3.88 4.90 -9.67
N PHE A 5 -2.68 4.33 -9.80
CA PHE A 5 -2.43 2.95 -9.43
C PHE A 5 -0.98 2.76 -8.97
N PHE A 6 -0.76 1.68 -8.21
CA PHE A 6 0.56 1.29 -7.71
C PHE A 6 1.31 0.51 -8.80
N THR A 7 2.49 0.99 -9.18
CA THR A 7 3.25 0.44 -10.31
C THR A 7 3.83 -0.95 -10.05
N ALA A 8 3.84 -1.42 -8.80
CA ALA A 8 4.36 -2.74 -8.43
C ALA A 8 3.70 -3.92 -9.19
N CYS A 9 2.48 -3.74 -9.69
CA CYS A 9 1.77 -4.76 -10.47
C CYS A 9 2.32 -4.98 -11.89
N LEU A 10 3.21 -4.10 -12.38
CA LEU A 10 3.83 -4.17 -13.71
C LEU A 10 5.38 -4.21 -13.63
N PRO A 11 5.96 -5.19 -12.93
CA PRO A 11 7.40 -5.20 -12.62
C PRO A 11 8.30 -5.36 -13.85
N GLY A 12 7.76 -5.85 -14.98
CA GLY A 12 8.50 -6.05 -16.22
C GLY A 12 8.62 -4.81 -17.11
N LEU A 13 7.84 -3.75 -16.82
CA LEU A 13 7.83 -2.53 -17.61
C LEU A 13 8.69 -1.43 -16.94
N SER A 14 9.28 -0.57 -17.75
CA SER A 14 9.92 0.65 -17.26
C SER A 14 8.89 1.68 -16.76
N LEU A 15 9.32 2.60 -15.90
CA LEU A 15 8.45 3.67 -15.42
C LEU A 15 7.84 4.51 -16.55
N ASP A 16 8.61 4.73 -17.65
CA ASP A 16 8.14 5.50 -18.81
C ASP A 16 7.05 4.76 -19.60
N GLU A 17 7.20 3.44 -19.80
CA GLU A 17 6.17 2.61 -20.44
C GLU A 17 4.90 2.56 -19.61
N ILE A 18 5.02 2.40 -18.28
CA ILE A 18 3.89 2.42 -17.34
C ILE A 18 3.18 3.76 -17.39
N ALA A 19 3.92 4.86 -17.32
CA ALA A 19 3.36 6.21 -17.34
C ALA A 19 2.67 6.53 -18.67
N GLY A 20 3.26 6.12 -19.80
CA GLY A 20 2.64 6.26 -21.13
C GLY A 20 1.31 5.53 -21.23
N TRP A 21 1.26 4.27 -20.77
CA TRP A 21 0.03 3.49 -20.75
C TRP A 21 -1.01 4.08 -19.77
N ALA A 22 -0.58 4.50 -18.59
CA ALA A 22 -1.44 5.10 -17.57
C ALA A 22 -2.15 6.36 -18.09
N ALA A 23 -1.40 7.28 -18.69
CA ALA A 23 -1.94 8.51 -19.28
C ALA A 23 -2.93 8.21 -20.41
N ALA A 24 -2.58 7.28 -21.31
CA ALA A 24 -3.45 6.86 -22.42
C ALA A 24 -4.74 6.18 -21.92
N SER A 25 -4.69 5.49 -20.77
CA SER A 25 -5.84 4.82 -20.13
C SER A 25 -6.63 5.74 -19.20
N GLY A 26 -6.24 7.02 -19.08
CA GLY A 26 -6.99 8.04 -18.34
C GLY A 26 -6.77 8.02 -16.83
N PHE A 27 -5.65 7.48 -16.35
CA PHE A 27 -5.20 7.68 -14.96
C PHE A 27 -4.60 9.07 -14.79
N ASP A 28 -4.65 9.60 -13.57
CA ASP A 28 -4.19 10.95 -13.23
C ASP A 28 -2.85 10.91 -12.46
N ALA A 29 -2.54 9.78 -11.81
CA ALA A 29 -1.40 9.66 -10.89
C ALA A 29 -0.81 8.25 -10.87
N LEU A 30 0.43 8.15 -10.38
CA LEU A 30 1.08 6.88 -10.05
C LEU A 30 1.63 6.90 -8.62
N GLU A 31 1.40 5.81 -7.90
CA GLU A 31 2.19 5.39 -6.75
C GLU A 31 3.34 4.53 -7.28
N VAL A 32 4.59 4.92 -7.02
CA VAL A 32 5.75 4.30 -7.66
C VAL A 32 6.42 3.31 -6.73
N ALA A 33 6.60 2.08 -7.23
CA ALA A 33 7.32 1.02 -6.53
C ALA A 33 8.81 1.36 -6.40
N ALA A 34 9.31 1.30 -5.16
CA ALA A 34 10.66 1.72 -4.79
C ALA A 34 11.44 0.64 -4.02
N TRP A 35 11.21 -0.66 -4.30
CA TRP A 35 12.00 -1.73 -3.69
C TRP A 35 13.44 -1.70 -4.18
N PRO A 36 14.41 -2.16 -3.36
CA PRO A 36 15.76 -2.41 -3.86
C PRO A 36 15.72 -3.50 -4.94
N ASP A 37 16.48 -3.31 -6.01
CA ASP A 37 16.63 -4.32 -7.07
C ASP A 37 17.51 -5.48 -6.56
N LEU A 38 16.89 -6.43 -5.87
CA LEU A 38 17.56 -7.61 -5.29
C LEU A 38 17.33 -8.91 -6.11
N GLY A 39 16.65 -8.82 -7.26
CA GLY A 39 16.62 -9.88 -8.28
C GLY A 39 15.82 -11.15 -8.01
N ASP A 40 15.33 -11.41 -6.79
CA ASP A 40 14.75 -12.71 -6.42
C ASP A 40 13.50 -12.67 -5.49
N ARG A 41 12.90 -11.52 -5.24
CA ARG A 41 11.65 -11.40 -4.44
C ARG A 41 10.39 -11.33 -5.31
N SER A 42 9.33 -12.02 -4.92
CA SER A 42 7.96 -11.70 -5.37
C SER A 42 7.52 -10.36 -4.77
N PHE A 43 7.21 -9.35 -5.49
CA PHE A 43 7.10 -7.93 -5.15
C PHE A 43 8.45 -7.23 -5.09
N THR A 44 9.10 -7.09 -6.25
CA THR A 44 10.41 -6.46 -6.36
C THR A 44 10.45 -5.43 -7.47
N ALA A 45 9.31 -4.85 -7.77
CA ALA A 45 9.32 -3.78 -8.74
C ALA A 45 10.15 -2.62 -8.20
N SER A 46 11.21 -2.27 -8.90
CA SER A 46 12.03 -1.09 -8.66
C SER A 46 11.89 -0.18 -9.86
N HIS A 47 11.01 0.81 -9.77
CA HIS A 47 10.81 1.79 -10.83
C HIS A 47 11.54 3.11 -10.56
N VAL A 48 12.14 3.23 -9.38
CA VAL A 48 13.02 4.33 -8.98
C VAL A 48 14.16 3.77 -8.13
N ASP A 49 15.40 4.11 -8.47
CA ASP A 49 16.57 3.74 -7.66
C ASP A 49 16.75 4.75 -6.53
N VAL A 50 16.16 4.46 -5.38
CA VAL A 50 16.28 5.34 -4.20
C VAL A 50 17.61 5.16 -3.47
N ALA A 51 18.28 4.02 -3.62
CA ALA A 51 19.57 3.74 -2.98
C ALA A 51 20.73 4.47 -3.70
N GLY A 52 20.66 4.53 -5.02
CA GLY A 52 21.60 5.29 -5.86
C GLY A 52 21.05 6.64 -6.32
N PHE A 53 20.10 7.23 -5.59
CA PHE A 53 19.39 8.42 -6.02
C PHE A 53 20.32 9.62 -6.15
N ASP A 54 20.45 10.13 -7.36
CA ASP A 54 21.28 11.29 -7.72
C ASP A 54 20.52 12.29 -8.61
N GLY A 55 21.21 13.31 -9.11
CA GLY A 55 20.63 14.31 -10.02
C GLY A 55 20.10 13.71 -11.32
N ASN A 56 20.75 12.68 -11.87
CA ASN A 56 20.32 12.03 -13.10
C ASN A 56 19.02 11.23 -12.88
N GLU A 57 18.94 10.51 -11.77
CA GLU A 57 17.72 9.76 -11.42
C GLU A 57 16.55 10.70 -11.11
N ASN A 58 16.82 11.82 -10.45
CA ASN A 58 15.83 12.89 -10.25
C ASN A 58 15.29 13.40 -11.59
N GLU A 59 16.17 13.78 -12.52
CA GLU A 59 15.79 14.27 -13.84
C GLU A 59 15.03 13.20 -14.64
N ARG A 60 15.45 11.93 -14.57
CA ARG A 60 14.79 10.81 -15.24
C ARG A 60 13.36 10.65 -14.75
N VAL A 61 13.16 10.56 -13.43
CA VAL A 61 11.82 10.34 -12.85
C VAL A 61 10.91 11.54 -13.13
N ARG A 62 11.36 12.76 -12.81
CA ARG A 62 10.57 13.98 -13.09
C ARG A 62 10.22 14.13 -14.55
N GLY A 63 11.19 13.86 -15.46
CA GLY A 63 10.97 13.92 -16.89
C GLY A 63 9.90 12.94 -17.40
N VAL A 64 9.73 11.78 -16.77
CA VAL A 64 8.63 10.85 -17.07
C VAL A 64 7.29 11.48 -16.70
N PHE A 65 7.15 11.98 -15.48
CA PHE A 65 5.89 12.56 -15.00
C PHE A 65 5.50 13.82 -15.80
N ASP A 66 6.47 14.70 -16.07
CA ASP A 66 6.26 15.91 -16.88
C ASP A 66 5.81 15.56 -18.31
N ARG A 67 6.44 14.55 -18.95
CA ARG A 67 6.12 14.12 -20.33
C ARG A 67 4.72 13.58 -20.45
N HIS A 68 4.27 12.81 -19.49
CA HIS A 68 2.97 12.14 -19.54
C HIS A 68 1.86 12.91 -18.80
N GLY A 69 2.18 14.01 -18.12
CA GLY A 69 1.21 14.85 -17.40
C GLY A 69 0.57 14.15 -16.21
N LEU A 70 1.32 13.25 -15.54
CA LEU A 70 0.85 12.49 -14.39
C LEU A 70 1.37 13.08 -13.08
N THR A 71 0.68 12.80 -11.99
CA THR A 71 1.11 13.12 -10.63
C THR A 71 1.86 11.95 -10.00
N LEU A 72 3.05 12.20 -9.42
CA LEU A 72 3.72 11.26 -8.52
C LEU A 72 3.07 11.37 -7.14
N SER A 73 2.27 10.38 -6.76
CA SER A 73 1.47 10.44 -5.52
C SER A 73 2.21 9.92 -4.30
N SER A 74 2.98 8.86 -4.45
CA SER A 74 3.72 8.21 -3.36
C SER A 74 4.90 7.42 -3.90
N LEU A 75 5.95 7.26 -3.09
CA LEU A 75 6.92 6.18 -3.25
C LEU A 75 6.54 5.05 -2.30
N GLY A 76 6.29 3.84 -2.83
CA GLY A 76 5.85 2.68 -2.06
C GLY A 76 7.00 1.69 -1.85
N TYR A 77 7.36 1.47 -0.58
CA TYR A 77 8.26 0.40 -0.14
C TYR A 77 7.66 -0.27 1.09
N TYR A 78 6.90 -1.33 0.86
CA TYR A 78 6.12 -2.02 1.87
C TYR A 78 6.89 -3.24 2.38
N ASP A 79 7.67 -3.05 3.46
CA ASP A 79 8.44 -4.12 4.09
C ASP A 79 8.35 -4.03 5.63
N ASN A 80 8.86 -5.06 6.32
CA ASN A 80 8.77 -5.22 7.77
C ASN A 80 9.81 -4.37 8.50
N ASN A 81 9.45 -3.17 8.93
CA ASN A 81 10.32 -2.30 9.71
C ASN A 81 10.68 -2.85 11.11
N LEU A 82 9.96 -3.88 11.58
CA LEU A 82 10.22 -4.60 12.82
C LEU A 82 10.73 -6.03 12.57
N HIS A 83 11.39 -6.27 11.43
CA HIS A 83 11.91 -7.59 11.08
C HIS A 83 12.66 -8.24 12.23
N PRO A 84 12.43 -9.54 12.53
CA PRO A 84 13.06 -10.23 13.67
C PRO A 84 14.58 -10.27 13.58
N ASP A 85 15.12 -10.41 12.37
CA ASP A 85 16.56 -10.30 12.13
C ASP A 85 16.97 -8.81 12.19
N PRO A 86 17.97 -8.45 13.04
CA PRO A 86 18.38 -7.07 13.24
C PRO A 86 19.07 -6.46 12.01
N ASP A 87 19.77 -7.25 11.20
CA ASP A 87 20.48 -6.76 10.01
C ASP A 87 19.48 -6.44 8.89
N GLU A 88 18.50 -7.32 8.67
CA GLU A 88 17.37 -7.09 7.76
C GLU A 88 16.55 -5.89 8.21
N ARG A 89 16.19 -5.81 9.49
CA ARG A 89 15.48 -4.65 10.05
C ARG A 89 16.23 -3.34 9.80
N ALA A 90 17.55 -3.34 10.02
CA ALA A 90 18.38 -2.16 9.77
C ALA A 90 18.44 -1.83 8.28
N ALA A 91 18.47 -2.82 7.39
CA ALA A 91 18.42 -2.61 5.94
C ALA A 91 17.10 -2.00 5.50
N VAL A 92 15.96 -2.54 5.96
CA VAL A 92 14.61 -2.00 5.68
C VAL A 92 14.52 -0.54 6.14
N ASN A 93 14.91 -0.24 7.37
CA ASN A 93 14.81 1.13 7.90
C ASN A 93 15.70 2.11 7.14
N ARG A 94 16.92 1.72 6.74
CA ARG A 94 17.79 2.56 5.89
C ARG A 94 17.16 2.82 4.53
N HIS A 95 16.49 1.85 3.94
CA HIS A 95 15.82 2.00 2.65
C HIS A 95 14.62 2.94 2.74
N VAL A 96 13.83 2.90 3.83
CA VAL A 96 12.76 3.89 4.06
C VAL A 96 13.32 5.30 4.16
N LEU A 97 14.48 5.50 4.85
CA LEU A 97 15.14 6.80 4.87
C LEU A 97 15.55 7.28 3.47
N ALA A 98 16.08 6.38 2.63
CA ALA A 98 16.41 6.71 1.24
C ALA A 98 15.17 7.08 0.42
N CYS A 99 14.04 6.38 0.62
CA CYS A 99 12.76 6.74 0.00
C CYS A 99 12.30 8.15 0.43
N LEU A 100 12.45 8.52 1.70
CA LEU A 100 12.09 9.86 2.19
C LEU A 100 12.97 10.95 1.58
N ASP A 101 14.29 10.71 1.44
CA ASP A 101 15.21 11.64 0.80
C ASP A 101 14.90 11.81 -0.70
N ALA A 102 14.64 10.71 -1.41
CA ALA A 102 14.26 10.73 -2.81
C ALA A 102 12.89 11.42 -3.01
N ALA A 103 11.91 11.13 -2.16
CA ALA A 103 10.59 11.76 -2.22
C ALA A 103 10.69 13.28 -2.06
N ALA A 104 11.49 13.76 -1.10
CA ALA A 104 11.74 15.20 -0.92
C ALA A 104 12.34 15.85 -2.17
N ALA A 105 13.36 15.23 -2.78
CA ALA A 105 14.00 15.74 -3.98
C ALA A 105 13.07 15.72 -5.20
N LEU A 106 12.19 14.74 -5.32
CA LEU A 106 11.18 14.61 -6.39
C LEU A 106 9.98 15.55 -6.18
N GLY A 107 9.77 16.09 -4.97
CA GLY A 107 8.54 16.79 -4.60
C GLY A 107 7.35 15.85 -4.40
N CYS A 108 7.62 14.56 -4.12
CA CYS A 108 6.60 13.56 -3.82
C CYS A 108 6.07 13.77 -2.40
N PRO A 109 4.74 13.84 -2.20
CA PRO A 109 4.18 14.23 -0.90
C PRO A 109 4.22 13.13 0.16
N THR A 110 4.29 11.85 -0.25
CA THR A 110 4.16 10.72 0.65
C THR A 110 5.16 9.61 0.36
N VAL A 111 5.54 8.86 1.40
CA VAL A 111 6.24 7.58 1.31
C VAL A 111 5.43 6.53 2.07
N GLY A 112 5.08 5.44 1.38
CA GLY A 112 4.33 4.31 1.93
C GLY A 112 5.23 3.19 2.43
N THR A 113 4.91 2.65 3.61
CA THR A 113 5.58 1.47 4.17
C THR A 113 4.67 0.71 5.13
N PHE A 114 5.14 -0.41 5.71
CA PHE A 114 4.48 -1.09 6.82
C PHE A 114 5.15 -0.76 8.17
N VAL A 115 4.43 -0.92 9.27
CA VAL A 115 5.06 -1.04 10.58
C VAL A 115 5.80 -2.37 10.64
N GLY A 116 5.13 -3.41 10.21
CA GLY A 116 5.56 -4.78 10.38
C GLY A 116 5.33 -5.29 11.80
N ARG A 117 5.93 -6.43 12.13
CA ARG A 117 5.87 -7.07 13.43
C ARG A 117 6.98 -8.11 13.58
N HIS A 118 7.55 -8.21 14.80
CA HIS A 118 8.31 -9.38 15.20
C HIS A 118 7.32 -10.47 15.67
N PRO A 119 7.14 -11.59 14.94
CA PRO A 119 6.06 -12.55 15.22
C PRO A 119 6.22 -13.27 16.56
N GLY A 120 7.44 -13.38 17.07
CA GLY A 120 7.75 -14.01 18.36
C GLY A 120 7.51 -13.12 19.59
N ARG A 121 7.00 -11.87 19.40
CA ARG A 121 6.73 -10.91 20.48
C ARG A 121 5.25 -10.57 20.59
N SER A 122 4.83 -10.18 21.80
CA SER A 122 3.50 -9.64 22.02
C SER A 122 3.28 -8.32 21.26
N VAL A 123 2.03 -7.92 21.05
CA VAL A 123 1.71 -6.60 20.47
C VAL A 123 2.35 -5.49 21.29
N ALA A 124 2.19 -5.51 22.62
CA ALA A 124 2.75 -4.49 23.51
C ALA A 124 4.29 -4.35 23.44
N GLU A 125 5.02 -5.44 23.22
CA GLU A 125 6.46 -5.40 23.00
C GLU A 125 6.81 -4.80 21.64
N ASN A 126 6.08 -5.19 20.60
CA ASN A 126 6.26 -4.64 19.26
C ASN A 126 5.95 -3.15 19.20
N LEU A 127 4.94 -2.65 19.93
CA LEU A 127 4.63 -1.22 20.00
C LEU A 127 5.81 -0.41 20.57
N ARG A 128 6.47 -0.91 21.65
CA ARG A 128 7.66 -0.25 22.20
C ARG A 128 8.83 -0.24 21.23
N ASP A 129 9.09 -1.37 20.53
CA ASP A 129 10.13 -1.43 19.51
C ASP A 129 9.84 -0.46 18.36
N ALA A 130 8.57 -0.35 17.95
CA ALA A 130 8.17 0.55 16.87
C ALA A 130 8.35 2.04 17.23
N GLU A 131 8.08 2.44 18.48
CA GLU A 131 8.33 3.82 18.92
C GLU A 131 9.80 4.23 18.69
N GLU A 132 10.74 3.32 19.02
CA GLU A 132 12.17 3.57 18.83
C GLU A 132 12.56 3.57 17.35
N VAL A 133 12.04 2.60 16.57
CA VAL A 133 12.34 2.45 15.13
C VAL A 133 11.78 3.60 14.31
N PHE A 134 10.54 4.02 14.59
CA PHE A 134 9.89 5.05 13.77
C PHE A 134 10.28 6.48 14.14
N LYS A 135 10.84 6.72 15.31
CA LYS A 135 11.27 8.05 15.72
C LYS A 135 12.19 8.74 14.68
N PRO A 136 13.32 8.15 14.25
CA PRO A 136 14.19 8.77 13.25
C PRO A 136 13.52 8.88 11.87
N LEU A 137 12.61 7.96 11.50
CA LEU A 137 11.89 8.00 10.23
C LEU A 137 10.91 9.17 10.21
N VAL A 138 10.15 9.37 11.28
CA VAL A 138 9.20 10.49 11.43
C VAL A 138 9.95 11.83 11.48
N GLU A 139 11.07 11.91 12.20
CA GLU A 139 11.91 13.11 12.24
C GLU A 139 12.43 13.47 10.84
N ARG A 140 12.90 12.48 10.05
CA ARG A 140 13.36 12.70 8.67
C ARG A 140 12.20 13.14 7.76
N ALA A 141 11.05 12.45 7.84
CA ALA A 141 9.85 12.81 7.08
C ALA A 141 9.41 14.25 7.37
N GLY A 142 9.34 14.64 8.64
CA GLY A 142 9.01 15.99 9.08
C GLY A 142 10.00 17.05 8.60
N ALA A 143 11.31 16.75 8.64
CA ALA A 143 12.35 17.65 8.14
C ALA A 143 12.22 17.92 6.62
N HIS A 144 11.70 16.97 5.87
CA HIS A 144 11.50 17.07 4.42
C HIS A 144 10.10 17.54 4.02
N GLY A 145 9.16 17.69 4.95
CA GLY A 145 7.76 17.98 4.64
C GLY A 145 7.04 16.83 3.91
N VAL A 146 7.58 15.60 3.98
CA VAL A 146 7.01 14.38 3.42
C VAL A 146 6.19 13.68 4.50
N LYS A 147 5.03 13.14 4.15
CA LYS A 147 4.22 12.34 5.09
C LYS A 147 4.61 10.86 4.96
N LEU A 148 5.04 10.25 6.06
CA LEU A 148 5.24 8.81 6.13
C LEU A 148 3.90 8.15 6.42
N ILE A 149 3.40 7.38 5.45
CA ILE A 149 2.10 6.72 5.48
C ILE A 149 2.26 5.22 5.70
N ILE A 150 1.42 4.66 6.55
CA ILE A 150 1.41 3.23 6.89
C ILE A 150 0.17 2.59 6.27
N GLU A 151 0.36 1.55 5.46
CA GLU A 151 -0.76 0.78 4.96
C GLU A 151 -1.33 -0.14 6.05
N ASN A 152 -2.66 -0.21 6.10
CA ASN A 152 -3.40 -1.05 7.05
C ASN A 152 -3.51 -2.53 6.64
N CYS A 153 -2.63 -3.00 5.75
CA CYS A 153 -2.52 -4.41 5.42
C CYS A 153 -2.27 -5.26 6.67
N VAL A 154 -2.89 -6.41 6.74
CA VAL A 154 -2.77 -7.32 7.90
C VAL A 154 -1.50 -8.15 7.82
N MET A 155 -0.99 -8.43 6.61
CA MET A 155 0.23 -9.22 6.36
C MET A 155 0.22 -10.59 7.09
N GLU A 156 -0.85 -11.33 6.95
CA GLU A 156 -1.06 -12.63 7.59
C GLU A 156 0.00 -13.67 7.20
N GLY A 157 0.59 -13.55 6.00
CA GLY A 157 1.65 -14.41 5.52
C GLY A 157 2.98 -14.25 6.25
N TRP A 158 3.17 -13.17 7.00
CA TRP A 158 4.36 -12.94 7.81
C TRP A 158 4.33 -13.59 9.19
N HIS A 159 3.18 -14.15 9.57
CA HIS A 159 3.05 -14.88 10.83
C HIS A 159 2.82 -16.38 10.55
N PRO A 160 3.55 -17.29 11.20
CA PRO A 160 3.47 -18.74 10.91
C PRO A 160 2.06 -19.31 11.08
N ASP A 161 1.26 -18.75 11.98
CA ASP A 161 -0.12 -19.19 12.26
C ASP A 161 -1.19 -18.29 11.59
N GLY A 162 -0.81 -17.38 10.68
CA GLY A 162 -1.72 -16.50 9.97
C GLY A 162 -2.33 -15.37 10.81
N TYR A 163 -1.73 -15.03 11.96
CA TYR A 163 -2.10 -13.82 12.72
C TYR A 163 -1.53 -12.57 12.06
N PRO A 164 -1.99 -11.37 12.44
CA PRO A 164 -1.47 -10.14 11.87
C PRO A 164 0.05 -10.03 11.96
N GLY A 165 0.71 -9.89 10.82
CA GLY A 165 2.15 -9.67 10.68
C GLY A 165 2.53 -8.19 10.55
N ASN A 166 1.53 -7.29 10.55
CA ASN A 166 1.70 -5.85 10.55
C ASN A 166 0.80 -5.23 11.62
N LEU A 167 1.26 -4.16 12.28
CA LEU A 167 0.57 -3.55 13.43
C LEU A 167 -0.47 -2.49 13.05
N ALA A 168 -0.76 -2.29 11.78
CA ALA A 168 -1.75 -1.30 11.32
C ALA A 168 -3.14 -1.89 11.05
N TYR A 169 -3.49 -3.05 11.59
CA TYR A 169 -4.65 -3.85 11.20
C TYR A 169 -6.00 -3.40 11.82
N SER A 170 -6.02 -2.41 12.69
CA SER A 170 -7.27 -1.94 13.33
C SER A 170 -7.24 -0.46 13.66
N PRO A 171 -8.42 0.21 13.77
CA PRO A 171 -8.50 1.61 14.17
C PRO A 171 -7.82 1.95 15.50
N GLU A 172 -7.90 1.08 16.51
CA GLU A 172 -7.17 1.25 17.76
C GLU A 172 -5.66 1.42 17.57
N LEU A 173 -5.08 0.62 16.67
CA LEU A 173 -3.66 0.71 16.34
C LEU A 173 -3.35 1.92 15.45
N TRP A 174 -4.29 2.37 14.62
CA TRP A 174 -4.11 3.61 13.84
C TRP A 174 -4.03 4.84 14.76
N GLU A 175 -4.86 4.92 15.79
CA GLU A 175 -4.80 6.00 16.79
C GLU A 175 -3.43 6.06 17.47
N TRP A 176 -2.85 4.91 17.78
CA TRP A 176 -1.50 4.81 18.31
C TRP A 176 -0.45 5.28 17.27
N LEU A 177 -0.54 4.84 15.99
CA LEU A 177 0.34 5.29 14.92
C LEU A 177 0.27 6.81 14.73
N PHE A 178 -0.91 7.39 14.78
CA PHE A 178 -1.09 8.84 14.67
C PHE A 178 -0.44 9.60 15.83
N SER A 179 -0.38 9.01 17.02
CA SER A 179 0.31 9.60 18.17
C SER A 179 1.83 9.68 17.97
N LEU A 180 2.40 8.84 17.10
CA LEU A 180 3.81 8.88 16.71
C LEU A 180 4.11 9.91 15.61
N GLY A 181 3.09 10.53 15.00
CA GLY A 181 3.22 11.45 13.87
C GLY A 181 3.15 10.79 12.50
N LEU A 182 2.72 9.53 12.44
CA LEU A 182 2.49 8.78 11.21
C LEU A 182 1.10 9.10 10.64
N TYR A 183 0.91 8.73 9.37
CA TYR A 183 -0.34 8.85 8.64
C TYR A 183 -0.76 7.48 8.12
N LEU A 184 -1.99 7.37 7.62
CA LEU A 184 -2.50 6.12 7.08
C LEU A 184 -2.49 6.15 5.53
N ASN A 185 -2.03 5.08 4.90
CA ASN A 185 -2.37 4.70 3.54
C ASN A 185 -3.55 3.73 3.65
N TYR A 186 -4.76 4.23 3.40
CA TYR A 186 -5.98 3.50 3.72
C TYR A 186 -6.35 2.52 2.62
N ASP A 187 -6.46 1.23 2.94
CA ASP A 187 -7.00 0.18 2.08
C ASP A 187 -8.23 -0.49 2.73
N PRO A 188 -9.43 -0.33 2.15
CA PRO A 188 -10.66 -0.90 2.71
C PRO A 188 -10.71 -2.43 2.67
N SER A 189 -10.00 -3.08 1.73
CA SER A 189 -10.10 -4.52 1.51
C SER A 189 -9.70 -5.34 2.73
N HIS A 190 -8.66 -4.89 3.44
CA HIS A 190 -8.15 -5.55 4.62
C HIS A 190 -9.15 -5.55 5.79
N LEU A 191 -9.99 -4.51 5.89
CA LEU A 191 -10.99 -4.38 6.95
C LEU A 191 -12.17 -5.33 6.74
N VAL A 192 -12.61 -5.52 5.50
CA VAL A 192 -13.77 -6.36 5.16
C VAL A 192 -13.62 -7.78 5.71
N TRP A 193 -12.49 -8.43 5.45
CA TRP A 193 -12.30 -9.79 5.94
C TRP A 193 -11.97 -9.85 7.44
N MET A 194 -11.46 -8.77 8.02
CA MET A 194 -11.33 -8.61 9.47
C MET A 194 -12.66 -8.45 10.18
N GLY A 195 -13.76 -8.26 9.43
CA GLY A 195 -15.09 -8.01 10.00
C GLY A 195 -15.27 -6.58 10.50
N ILE A 196 -14.43 -5.67 10.04
CA ILE A 196 -14.52 -4.23 10.35
C ILE A 196 -15.20 -3.56 9.15
N ASP A 197 -16.25 -2.80 9.40
CA ASP A 197 -16.91 -2.01 8.35
C ASP A 197 -15.98 -0.87 7.89
N PRO A 198 -15.55 -0.87 6.61
CA PRO A 198 -14.55 0.07 6.14
C PRO A 198 -15.04 1.52 6.13
N VAL A 199 -16.31 1.77 5.84
CA VAL A 199 -16.88 3.12 5.82
C VAL A 199 -16.94 3.72 7.22
N THR A 200 -17.40 2.92 8.20
CA THR A 200 -17.45 3.34 9.61
C THR A 200 -16.04 3.58 10.17
N ALA A 201 -15.09 2.70 9.85
CA ALA A 201 -13.70 2.83 10.30
C ALA A 201 -12.98 4.03 9.69
N LEU A 202 -13.28 4.37 8.43
CA LEU A 202 -12.67 5.48 7.71
C LEU A 202 -13.08 6.86 8.27
N ARG A 203 -14.35 7.03 8.56
CA ARG A 203 -14.99 8.33 8.84
C ARG A 203 -14.28 9.21 9.88
N PRO A 204 -13.79 8.69 11.04
CA PRO A 204 -13.13 9.51 12.06
C PRO A 204 -11.73 10.00 11.67
N TYR A 205 -11.10 9.45 10.62
CA TYR A 205 -9.66 9.59 10.38
C TYR A 205 -9.29 10.14 9.00
N VAL A 206 -10.25 10.65 8.23
CA VAL A 206 -9.98 11.15 6.85
C VAL A 206 -8.88 12.20 6.82
N ASP A 207 -8.78 13.06 7.83
CA ASP A 207 -7.73 14.08 7.98
C ASP A 207 -6.31 13.49 8.21
N ARG A 208 -6.25 12.19 8.54
CA ARG A 208 -5.01 11.42 8.74
C ARG A 208 -4.64 10.54 7.55
N ILE A 209 -5.41 10.62 6.47
CA ILE A 209 -5.27 9.81 5.25
C ILE A 209 -4.92 10.72 4.08
N PRO A 210 -3.64 10.95 3.78
CA PRO A 210 -3.24 11.76 2.62
C PRO A 210 -3.26 10.97 1.31
N HIS A 211 -3.33 9.63 1.37
CA HIS A 211 -3.30 8.71 0.26
C HIS A 211 -4.16 7.48 0.60
N ALA A 212 -4.86 6.91 -0.38
CA ALA A 212 -5.66 5.71 -0.19
C ALA A 212 -5.39 4.70 -1.31
N GLN A 213 -5.36 3.42 -0.95
CA GLN A 213 -5.29 2.33 -1.92
C GLN A 213 -6.65 1.75 -2.20
N ALA A 214 -6.89 1.40 -3.46
CA ALA A 214 -8.13 0.81 -3.94
C ALA A 214 -7.89 -0.64 -4.35
N LYS A 215 -8.08 -1.53 -3.39
CA LYS A 215 -8.10 -2.97 -3.55
C LYS A 215 -9.45 -3.51 -3.08
N ASP A 216 -9.98 -4.47 -3.78
CA ASP A 216 -11.24 -5.13 -3.43
C ASP A 216 -10.98 -6.53 -2.91
N ILE A 217 -12.01 -7.18 -2.39
CA ILE A 217 -11.91 -8.51 -1.79
C ILE A 217 -13.17 -9.32 -2.03
N GLN A 218 -12.99 -10.57 -2.35
CA GLN A 218 -14.08 -11.55 -2.46
C GLN A 218 -14.03 -12.52 -1.29
N LEU A 219 -15.15 -12.64 -0.57
CA LEU A 219 -15.31 -13.56 0.54
C LEU A 219 -16.00 -14.87 0.10
N PHE A 220 -15.68 -15.97 0.78
CA PHE A 220 -16.32 -17.28 0.63
C PHE A 220 -16.83 -17.74 2.01
N PRO A 221 -18.04 -17.29 2.44
CA PRO A 221 -18.56 -17.53 3.80
C PRO A 221 -18.64 -19.01 4.17
N GLU A 222 -18.98 -19.88 3.22
CA GLU A 222 -19.05 -21.33 3.41
C GLU A 222 -17.68 -21.94 3.74
N ARG A 223 -16.60 -21.39 3.15
CA ARG A 223 -15.23 -21.81 3.44
C ARG A 223 -14.77 -21.29 4.78
N ARG A 224 -15.17 -20.04 5.15
CA ARG A 224 -14.90 -19.49 6.48
C ARG A 224 -15.51 -20.33 7.58
N ASN A 225 -16.72 -20.87 7.38
CA ASN A 225 -17.36 -21.80 8.33
C ASN A 225 -16.55 -23.09 8.54
N ARG A 226 -15.72 -23.49 7.57
CA ARG A 226 -14.82 -24.65 7.69
C ARG A 226 -13.48 -24.29 8.35
N PHE A 227 -12.89 -23.16 7.98
CA PHE A 227 -11.50 -22.81 8.37
C PHE A 227 -11.43 -21.87 9.57
N GLY A 228 -12.53 -21.21 9.92
CA GLY A 228 -12.51 -20.12 10.90
C GLY A 228 -11.82 -18.85 10.35
N TRP A 229 -11.71 -17.86 11.22
CA TRP A 229 -11.10 -16.58 10.87
C TRP A 229 -9.60 -16.69 10.48
N PRO A 230 -8.75 -17.46 11.18
CA PRO A 230 -7.33 -17.56 10.83
C PRO A 230 -7.05 -18.25 9.49
N GLY A 231 -8.08 -18.90 8.91
CA GLY A 231 -7.93 -19.61 7.64
C GLY A 231 -7.42 -21.04 7.78
N ARG A 232 -6.88 -21.59 6.69
CA ARG A 232 -6.34 -22.95 6.63
C ARG A 232 -5.21 -23.15 7.63
N ALA A 233 -5.27 -24.18 8.45
CA ALA A 233 -4.23 -24.50 9.45
C ALA A 233 -3.47 -25.80 9.14
N VAL A 234 -4.12 -26.79 8.52
CA VAL A 234 -3.52 -28.13 8.30
C VAL A 234 -2.70 -28.17 7.01
N GLU A 235 -3.20 -27.55 5.95
CA GLU A 235 -2.52 -27.46 4.66
C GLU A 235 -2.57 -26.00 4.19
N ARG A 236 -1.43 -25.30 4.31
CA ARG A 236 -1.27 -23.92 3.83
C ARG A 236 0.01 -23.85 2.96
N PRO A 237 -0.06 -24.38 1.72
CA PRO A 237 1.10 -24.47 0.84
C PRO A 237 1.59 -23.08 0.42
N ASP A 238 0.70 -22.09 0.37
CA ASP A 238 0.99 -20.69 0.18
C ASP A 238 0.62 -19.94 1.47
N PRO A 239 1.56 -19.23 2.13
CA PRO A 239 1.28 -18.48 3.35
C PRO A 239 0.22 -17.39 3.17
N TRP A 240 -0.02 -16.96 1.93
CA TRP A 240 -1.01 -15.94 1.57
C TRP A 240 -2.40 -16.52 1.23
N ASP A 241 -2.52 -17.86 1.03
CA ASP A 241 -3.81 -18.52 0.81
C ASP A 241 -4.46 -18.92 2.13
N VAL A 242 -5.24 -18.04 2.71
CA VAL A 242 -6.07 -18.33 3.89
C VAL A 242 -7.27 -19.22 3.58
N GLY A 243 -7.63 -19.40 2.30
CA GLY A 243 -8.64 -20.35 1.81
C GLY A 243 -10.06 -19.86 1.79
N TRP A 244 -10.42 -18.73 2.38
CA TRP A 244 -11.82 -18.28 2.45
C TRP A 244 -12.07 -16.85 1.97
N TRP A 245 -11.04 -16.13 1.51
CA TRP A 245 -11.12 -14.88 0.78
C TRP A 245 -9.97 -14.77 -0.23
N ARG A 246 -10.05 -13.82 -1.14
CA ARG A 246 -8.99 -13.45 -2.06
C ARG A 246 -9.13 -11.99 -2.48
N TYR A 247 -8.04 -11.34 -2.77
CA TYR A 247 -8.07 -9.98 -3.31
C TYR A 247 -8.62 -9.94 -4.73
N ARG A 248 -9.21 -8.81 -5.07
CA ARG A 248 -9.79 -8.53 -6.37
C ARG A 248 -9.53 -7.07 -6.77
N VAL A 249 -9.58 -6.80 -8.07
CA VAL A 249 -9.65 -5.41 -8.54
C VAL A 249 -10.98 -4.75 -8.14
N PRO A 250 -11.00 -3.42 -7.86
CA PRO A 250 -12.20 -2.67 -7.52
C PRO A 250 -13.40 -2.98 -8.42
N GLY A 251 -14.56 -3.22 -7.79
CA GLY A 251 -15.79 -3.63 -8.44
C GLY A 251 -15.93 -5.14 -8.71
N ARG A 252 -14.99 -5.95 -8.22
CA ARG A 252 -15.05 -7.42 -8.31
C ARG A 252 -15.10 -8.10 -6.96
N GLY A 253 -15.32 -7.36 -5.89
CA GLY A 253 -15.43 -7.83 -4.53
C GLY A 253 -16.58 -7.19 -3.77
N GLU A 254 -16.39 -7.00 -2.47
CA GLU A 254 -17.44 -6.63 -1.52
C GLU A 254 -17.24 -5.25 -0.88
N VAL A 255 -16.24 -4.47 -1.32
CA VAL A 255 -16.02 -3.12 -0.82
C VAL A 255 -17.12 -2.17 -1.34
N ASP A 256 -17.78 -1.45 -0.44
CA ASP A 256 -18.72 -0.37 -0.79
C ASP A 256 -17.94 0.87 -1.26
N TRP A 257 -17.54 0.87 -2.54
CA TRP A 257 -16.79 1.97 -3.13
C TRP A 257 -17.54 3.30 -3.12
N SER A 258 -18.86 3.29 -3.23
CA SER A 258 -19.66 4.51 -3.13
C SER A 258 -19.57 5.11 -1.73
N GLY A 259 -19.77 4.28 -0.71
CA GLY A 259 -19.66 4.71 0.70
C GLY A 259 -18.26 5.16 1.08
N VAL A 260 -17.21 4.47 0.59
CA VAL A 260 -15.80 4.86 0.82
C VAL A 260 -15.51 6.22 0.18
N VAL A 261 -15.83 6.40 -1.11
CA VAL A 261 -15.56 7.65 -1.85
C VAL A 261 -16.35 8.82 -1.28
N ASP A 262 -17.64 8.63 -0.97
CA ASP A 262 -18.46 9.67 -0.34
C ASP A 262 -17.88 10.09 1.01
N THR A 263 -17.44 9.13 1.84
CA THR A 263 -16.82 9.43 3.15
C THR A 263 -15.51 10.20 2.99
N LEU A 264 -14.68 9.85 2.01
CA LEU A 264 -13.46 10.59 1.70
C LEU A 264 -13.76 12.05 1.30
N TYR A 265 -14.77 12.28 0.45
CA TYR A 265 -15.22 13.64 0.08
C TYR A 265 -15.80 14.42 1.26
N GLU A 266 -16.65 13.80 2.08
CA GLU A 266 -17.22 14.41 3.29
C GLU A 266 -16.11 14.87 4.26
N GLY A 267 -15.03 14.11 4.38
CA GLY A 267 -13.87 14.42 5.20
C GLY A 267 -12.86 15.38 4.56
N GLY A 268 -13.09 15.83 3.32
CA GLY A 268 -12.23 16.78 2.61
C GLY A 268 -10.96 16.16 2.00
N PHE A 269 -10.95 14.86 1.73
CA PHE A 269 -9.83 14.20 1.06
C PHE A 269 -9.67 14.71 -0.38
N ASP A 270 -8.48 15.22 -0.70
CA ASP A 270 -8.11 15.73 -2.03
C ASP A 270 -6.94 14.95 -2.67
N GLY A 271 -6.51 13.87 -2.03
CA GLY A 271 -5.39 13.04 -2.44
C GLY A 271 -5.67 12.12 -3.63
N VAL A 272 -4.91 11.04 -3.69
CA VAL A 272 -5.00 10.03 -4.74
C VAL A 272 -5.63 8.75 -4.19
N LEU A 273 -6.60 8.21 -4.94
CA LEU A 273 -7.09 6.84 -4.79
C LEU A 273 -6.30 5.97 -5.77
N SER A 274 -5.35 5.19 -5.24
CA SER A 274 -4.39 4.39 -5.99
C SER A 274 -4.86 2.95 -6.10
N VAL A 275 -5.15 2.45 -7.30
CA VAL A 275 -5.51 1.04 -7.47
C VAL A 275 -4.31 0.15 -7.12
N GLU A 276 -4.48 -0.72 -6.15
CA GLU A 276 -3.53 -1.79 -5.84
C GLU A 276 -4.03 -3.10 -6.46
N HIS A 277 -3.30 -3.56 -7.48
CA HIS A 277 -3.72 -4.70 -8.27
C HIS A 277 -3.14 -6.00 -7.73
N GLU A 278 -3.97 -6.78 -7.03
CA GLU A 278 -3.65 -8.12 -6.50
C GLU A 278 -4.78 -9.12 -6.83
N ASP A 279 -5.16 -9.22 -8.10
CA ASP A 279 -6.28 -10.08 -8.52
C ASP A 279 -5.77 -11.36 -9.22
N PRO A 280 -6.03 -12.57 -8.67
CA PRO A 280 -5.56 -13.81 -9.29
C PRO A 280 -6.26 -14.16 -10.60
N VAL A 281 -7.38 -13.49 -10.94
CA VAL A 281 -8.07 -13.68 -12.23
C VAL A 281 -7.46 -12.80 -13.31
N TRP A 282 -7.12 -11.55 -12.92
CA TRP A 282 -6.58 -10.51 -13.81
C TRP A 282 -5.06 -10.33 -13.65
N GLY A 283 -4.37 -11.25 -12.95
CA GLY A 283 -2.92 -11.28 -12.78
C GLY A 283 -2.23 -12.30 -13.70
N GLY A 284 -0.91 -12.40 -13.54
CA GLY A 284 -0.05 -13.40 -14.19
C GLY A 284 0.52 -13.00 -15.55
N THR A 285 -0.05 -12.02 -16.24
CA THR A 285 0.53 -11.40 -17.44
C THR A 285 0.24 -9.90 -17.45
N GLU A 286 1.10 -9.12 -18.11
CA GLU A 286 0.95 -7.66 -18.22
C GLU A 286 -0.40 -7.28 -18.84
N ASP A 287 -0.80 -7.91 -19.94
CA ASP A 287 -2.12 -7.66 -20.58
C ASP A 287 -3.28 -7.86 -19.63
N LYS A 288 -3.25 -8.91 -18.80
CA LYS A 288 -4.32 -9.16 -17.82
C LYS A 288 -4.32 -8.12 -16.71
N VAL A 289 -3.14 -7.71 -16.23
CA VAL A 289 -3.02 -6.66 -15.22
C VAL A 289 -3.57 -5.35 -15.78
N GLN A 290 -3.24 -4.98 -17.00
CA GLN A 290 -3.78 -3.79 -17.66
C GLN A 290 -5.30 -3.84 -17.79
N ILE A 291 -5.86 -5.00 -18.19
CA ILE A 291 -7.33 -5.20 -18.21
C ILE A 291 -7.92 -5.05 -16.79
N GLY A 292 -7.26 -5.60 -15.76
CA GLY A 292 -7.69 -5.46 -14.36
C GLY A 292 -7.71 -4.01 -13.91
N LEU A 293 -6.67 -3.23 -14.24
CA LEU A 293 -6.59 -1.80 -13.97
C LEU A 293 -7.70 -1.01 -14.70
N GLU A 294 -8.01 -1.36 -15.94
CA GLU A 294 -9.13 -0.75 -16.68
C GLU A 294 -10.50 -1.09 -16.03
N ILE A 295 -10.68 -2.31 -15.53
CA ILE A 295 -11.90 -2.69 -14.79
C ILE A 295 -12.04 -1.82 -13.54
N ALA A 296 -10.97 -1.67 -12.76
CA ALA A 296 -10.93 -0.82 -11.59
C ALA A 296 -11.24 0.65 -11.95
N ALA A 297 -10.63 1.17 -13.01
CA ALA A 297 -10.89 2.53 -13.48
C ALA A 297 -12.35 2.76 -13.88
N ARG A 298 -12.97 1.80 -14.57
CA ARG A 298 -14.42 1.87 -14.94
C ARG A 298 -15.32 1.86 -13.71
N THR A 299 -14.92 1.23 -12.63
CA THR A 299 -15.67 1.19 -11.37
C THR A 299 -15.53 2.49 -10.59
N LEU A 300 -14.29 2.98 -10.44
CA LEU A 300 -13.99 4.10 -9.56
C LEU A 300 -14.19 5.47 -10.22
N ARG A 301 -13.82 5.62 -11.51
CA ARG A 301 -13.87 6.91 -12.19
C ARG A 301 -15.25 7.61 -12.15
N PRO A 302 -16.40 6.90 -12.30
CA PRO A 302 -17.72 7.53 -12.19
C PRO A 302 -18.03 8.10 -10.81
N LEU A 303 -17.35 7.65 -9.76
CA LEU A 303 -17.52 8.12 -8.39
C LEU A 303 -16.68 9.36 -8.09
N LEU A 304 -15.65 9.65 -8.92
CA LEU A 304 -14.75 10.77 -8.71
C LEU A 304 -15.24 12.03 -9.45
N VAL A 305 -15.45 13.09 -8.70
CA VAL A 305 -15.81 14.40 -9.27
C VAL A 305 -14.52 15.09 -9.73
N ARG A 306 -14.51 15.59 -10.97
CA ARG A 306 -13.44 16.39 -11.56
C ARG A 306 -13.61 17.87 -11.27
#